data_f2c0eedad5b26e71ccb83e6beb87458c
#
_entry.id   f2c0eedad5b26e71ccb83e6beb87458c
#
_cell.length_a   1.000
_cell.length_b   1.000
_cell.length_c   1.000
_cell.angle_alpha   90.00
_cell.angle_beta   90.00
_cell.angle_gamma   90.00
#
_symmetry.space_group_name_H-M   'P 1'
#
loop_
_entity.id
_entity.type
_entity.pdbx_description
1 polymer ?
#
loop_
_entity_poly.entity_id
_entity_poly.type
_entity_poly.pdbx_seq_one_letter_code
_entity_poly.pdbx_strand_id
1 'polypeptide(L)'
;MKAVVMAGGEGSRLRPLTIERPKPMVPIVNKSVMAHIIDLLRQHGILDIVVTVQYLANEIQQAFGDGEAYGVNIQYSLEATPLGTGGSVKNAQEFLDDTFLVISGDAMTDFDLTAIIDYHREKKAMATLTLYHVPNPLEFGVVICDESGSVRQFQEKPSWGEVFSDTINTGIYVLEPKVLDYFPKNKNFDFSQDLFPLLLKNGDPMYGYVASGYWTDVGSIQEYMRATADVLYNKVKLTEAIGDHIGGDIFVKGDVEIAADARLYGPIYLGRGVKIKGLAGDFLCLKGETDGN
;
A
#
# COMPACT_ATOMS: atom_id res chain seq x y z
N MET A 1 10.06 10.45 12.87
CA MET A 1 8.72 10.28 12.27
C MET A 1 8.40 8.80 12.19
N LYS A 2 7.20 8.39 12.54
CA LYS A 2 6.72 7.01 12.46
C LYS A 2 5.78 6.84 11.26
N ALA A 3 5.62 5.60 10.78
CA ALA A 3 4.56 5.26 9.83
C ALA A 3 3.55 4.31 10.46
N VAL A 4 2.29 4.46 10.09
CA VAL A 4 1.22 3.49 10.38
C VAL A 4 0.86 2.77 9.09
N VAL A 5 1.02 1.45 9.08
CA VAL A 5 0.60 0.57 7.98
C VAL A 5 -0.75 -0.05 8.38
N MET A 6 -1.81 0.31 7.67
CA MET A 6 -3.15 -0.21 7.92
C MET A 6 -3.31 -1.60 7.28
N ALA A 7 -3.32 -2.65 8.08
CA ALA A 7 -3.31 -4.05 7.64
C ALA A 7 -4.49 -4.90 8.20
N GLY A 8 -5.57 -4.28 8.67
CA GLY A 8 -6.69 -4.97 9.32
C GLY A 8 -7.78 -5.55 8.39
N GLY A 9 -7.73 -5.26 7.09
CA GLY A 9 -8.81 -5.62 6.16
C GLY A 9 -8.85 -7.10 5.75
N GLU A 10 -10.06 -7.70 5.62
CA GLU A 10 -10.26 -9.10 5.19
C GLU A 10 -9.91 -9.38 3.72
N GLY A 11 -9.98 -8.37 2.84
CA GLY A 11 -9.69 -8.54 1.42
C GLY A 11 -10.64 -9.48 0.68
N SER A 12 -11.93 -9.47 0.99
CA SER A 12 -12.94 -10.40 0.45
C SER A 12 -13.02 -10.41 -1.09
N ARG A 13 -12.77 -9.27 -1.74
CA ARG A 13 -12.74 -9.13 -3.21
C ARG A 13 -11.53 -9.82 -3.87
N LEU A 14 -10.50 -10.16 -3.10
CA LEU A 14 -9.32 -10.89 -3.56
C LEU A 14 -9.43 -12.42 -3.38
N ARG A 15 -10.54 -12.92 -2.83
CA ARG A 15 -10.71 -14.38 -2.72
C ARG A 15 -10.65 -15.03 -4.10
N PRO A 16 -9.97 -16.20 -4.24
CA PRO A 16 -9.53 -17.11 -3.16
C PRO A 16 -8.17 -16.77 -2.53
N LEU A 17 -7.40 -15.79 -3.01
CA LEU A 17 -6.03 -15.49 -2.53
C LEU A 17 -5.98 -15.11 -1.04
N THR A 18 -7.08 -14.60 -0.50
CA THR A 18 -7.17 -14.10 0.88
C THR A 18 -7.99 -14.97 1.84
N ILE A 19 -8.23 -16.25 1.49
CA ILE A 19 -8.95 -17.19 2.39
C ILE A 19 -8.07 -17.53 3.60
N GLU A 20 -6.80 -17.86 3.36
CA GLU A 20 -5.83 -18.26 4.39
C GLU A 20 -4.66 -17.27 4.54
N ARG A 21 -4.78 -16.10 3.90
CA ARG A 21 -3.73 -15.09 3.88
C ARG A 21 -4.33 -13.70 4.00
N PRO A 22 -3.82 -12.85 4.91
CA PRO A 22 -4.27 -11.46 5.00
C PRO A 22 -3.96 -10.69 3.71
N LYS A 23 -4.82 -9.74 3.33
CA LYS A 23 -4.67 -8.94 2.10
C LYS A 23 -3.26 -8.35 1.92
N PRO A 24 -2.62 -7.74 2.93
CA PRO A 24 -1.27 -7.19 2.81
C PRO A 24 -0.18 -8.24 2.53
N MET A 25 -0.48 -9.52 2.76
CA MET A 25 0.44 -10.64 2.54
C MET A 25 0.31 -11.27 1.15
N VAL A 26 -0.60 -10.79 0.31
CA VAL A 26 -0.73 -11.25 -1.09
C VAL A 26 0.57 -10.93 -1.84
N PRO A 27 1.21 -11.93 -2.52
CA PRO A 27 2.51 -11.72 -3.12
C PRO A 27 2.40 -11.06 -4.50
N ILE A 28 3.18 -10.02 -4.74
CA ILE A 28 3.48 -9.49 -6.07
C ILE A 28 4.93 -9.84 -6.35
N VAL A 29 5.16 -10.62 -7.42
CA VAL A 29 6.50 -11.13 -7.80
C VAL A 29 7.20 -11.80 -6.60
N ASN A 30 6.50 -12.75 -5.94
CA ASN A 30 6.96 -13.54 -4.80
C ASN A 30 7.35 -12.76 -3.52
N LYS A 31 7.02 -11.47 -3.44
CA LYS A 31 7.19 -10.63 -2.25
C LYS A 31 5.84 -10.03 -1.86
N SER A 32 5.45 -10.09 -0.59
CA SER A 32 4.16 -9.57 -0.16
C SER A 32 4.05 -8.05 -0.39
N VAL A 33 2.83 -7.55 -0.64
CA VAL A 33 2.59 -6.11 -0.83
C VAL A 33 3.11 -5.32 0.37
N MET A 34 2.85 -5.79 1.60
CA MET A 34 3.37 -5.14 2.81
C MET A 34 4.89 -5.10 2.86
N ALA A 35 5.59 -6.14 2.38
CA ALA A 35 7.06 -6.10 2.32
C ALA A 35 7.58 -5.07 1.32
N HIS A 36 6.89 -4.85 0.19
CA HIS A 36 7.21 -3.74 -0.73
C HIS A 36 7.00 -2.38 -0.06
N ILE A 37 5.93 -2.22 0.72
CA ILE A 37 5.65 -0.99 1.50
C ILE A 37 6.75 -0.75 2.55
N ILE A 38 7.16 -1.78 3.28
CA ILE A 38 8.25 -1.67 4.29
C ILE A 38 9.56 -1.23 3.63
N ASP A 39 9.90 -1.79 2.46
CA ASP A 39 11.08 -1.36 1.71
C ASP A 39 11.00 0.11 1.29
N LEU A 40 9.84 0.55 0.81
CA LEU A 40 9.62 1.95 0.43
C LEU A 40 9.77 2.87 1.65
N LEU A 41 9.17 2.52 2.79
CA LEU A 41 9.31 3.27 4.04
C LEU A 41 10.79 3.36 4.46
N ARG A 42 11.50 2.23 4.46
CA ARG A 42 12.92 2.15 4.79
C ARG A 42 13.78 3.00 3.85
N GLN A 43 13.51 2.99 2.54
CA GLN A 43 14.19 3.81 1.53
C GLN A 43 14.09 5.30 1.84
N HIS A 44 12.95 5.74 2.39
CA HIS A 44 12.72 7.12 2.79
C HIS A 44 13.09 7.42 4.26
N GLY A 45 13.84 6.51 4.91
CA GLY A 45 14.34 6.68 6.28
C GLY A 45 13.27 6.59 7.37
N ILE A 46 12.10 6.03 7.05
CA ILE A 46 11.01 5.79 8.02
C ILE A 46 11.18 4.37 8.56
N LEU A 47 11.87 4.25 9.68
CA LEU A 47 12.28 2.96 10.25
C LEU A 47 11.35 2.46 11.36
N ASP A 48 10.62 3.36 12.03
CA ASP A 48 9.68 3.00 13.09
C ASP A 48 8.27 2.87 12.51
N ILE A 49 7.73 1.67 12.53
CA ILE A 49 6.47 1.32 11.88
C ILE A 49 5.50 0.76 12.90
N VAL A 50 4.27 1.25 12.90
CA VAL A 50 3.15 0.67 13.64
C VAL A 50 2.24 -0.01 12.65
N VAL A 51 1.99 -1.31 12.83
CA VAL A 51 1.08 -2.07 11.95
C VAL A 51 -0.23 -2.29 12.70
N THR A 52 -1.33 -1.76 12.14
CA THR A 52 -2.65 -2.05 12.70
C THR A 52 -3.18 -3.34 12.09
N VAL A 53 -3.57 -4.31 12.92
CA VAL A 53 -3.93 -5.67 12.51
C VAL A 53 -5.25 -6.11 13.16
N GLN A 54 -6.01 -6.88 12.39
CA GLN A 54 -7.28 -7.47 12.86
C GLN A 54 -7.46 -8.87 12.26
N TYR A 55 -7.74 -8.98 10.97
CA TYR A 55 -7.94 -10.25 10.29
C TYR A 55 -6.60 -10.99 10.10
N LEU A 56 -6.54 -12.25 10.54
CA LEU A 56 -5.34 -13.11 10.47
C LEU A 56 -4.07 -12.40 11.00
N ALA A 57 -4.20 -11.65 12.10
CA ALA A 57 -3.11 -10.86 12.68
C ALA A 57 -1.84 -11.68 12.95
N ASN A 58 -1.99 -12.93 13.40
CA ASN A 58 -0.87 -13.82 13.70
C ASN A 58 0.01 -14.11 12.47
N GLU A 59 -0.60 -14.22 11.28
CA GLU A 59 0.14 -14.46 10.04
C GLU A 59 1.07 -13.29 9.71
N ILE A 60 0.59 -12.06 9.92
CA ILE A 60 1.41 -10.84 9.72
C ILE A 60 2.52 -10.79 10.76
N GLN A 61 2.21 -11.02 12.04
CA GLN A 61 3.17 -10.99 13.12
C GLN A 61 4.26 -12.05 12.98
N GLN A 62 3.92 -13.26 12.54
CA GLN A 62 4.90 -14.33 12.29
C GLN A 62 5.80 -14.01 11.10
N ALA A 63 5.25 -13.40 10.04
CA ALA A 63 6.01 -13.10 8.83
C ALA A 63 6.99 -11.93 9.00
N PHE A 64 6.65 -10.92 9.80
CA PHE A 64 7.45 -9.71 9.93
C PHE A 64 8.17 -9.56 11.27
N GLY A 65 7.74 -10.31 12.31
CA GLY A 65 8.33 -10.25 13.64
C GLY A 65 8.37 -8.82 14.19
N ASP A 66 9.50 -8.43 14.73
CA ASP A 66 9.79 -7.06 15.19
C ASP A 66 10.35 -6.15 14.09
N GLY A 67 10.50 -6.65 12.88
CA GLY A 67 10.99 -5.91 11.72
C GLY A 67 12.51 -5.96 11.52
N GLU A 68 13.29 -6.53 12.42
CA GLU A 68 14.76 -6.57 12.33
C GLU A 68 15.25 -7.17 11.00
N ALA A 69 14.63 -8.26 10.54
CA ALA A 69 14.94 -8.90 9.26
C ALA A 69 14.72 -8.01 8.03
N TYR A 70 13.92 -6.96 8.16
CA TYR A 70 13.63 -5.96 7.14
C TYR A 70 14.37 -4.64 7.35
N GLY A 71 15.18 -4.53 8.42
CA GLY A 71 15.93 -3.31 8.76
C GLY A 71 15.05 -2.17 9.28
N VAL A 72 13.93 -2.50 9.93
CA VAL A 72 12.97 -1.57 10.54
C VAL A 72 12.56 -2.05 11.93
N ASN A 73 11.87 -1.20 12.71
CA ASN A 73 11.27 -1.55 14.00
C ASN A 73 9.75 -1.62 13.83
N ILE A 74 9.13 -2.77 14.06
CA ILE A 74 7.69 -2.95 13.91
C ILE A 74 7.04 -3.13 15.27
N GLN A 75 6.01 -2.33 15.54
CA GLN A 75 5.09 -2.49 16.65
C GLN A 75 3.69 -2.80 16.10
N TYR A 76 2.88 -3.55 16.85
CA TYR A 76 1.56 -3.97 16.40
C TYR A 76 0.46 -3.38 17.28
N SER A 77 -0.55 -2.80 16.65
CA SER A 77 -1.80 -2.39 17.29
C SER A 77 -2.91 -3.37 16.90
N LEU A 78 -3.31 -4.22 17.85
CA LEU A 78 -4.34 -5.25 17.62
C LEU A 78 -5.73 -4.66 17.83
N GLU A 79 -6.62 -4.92 16.89
CA GLU A 79 -8.03 -4.56 16.95
C GLU A 79 -8.89 -5.79 17.29
N ALA A 80 -9.70 -5.66 18.34
CA ALA A 80 -10.63 -6.72 18.72
C ALA A 80 -11.85 -6.79 17.78
N THR A 81 -12.24 -5.68 17.19
CA THR A 81 -13.33 -5.53 16.22
C THR A 81 -12.92 -4.53 15.14
N PRO A 82 -13.51 -4.60 13.93
CA PRO A 82 -13.21 -3.62 12.88
C PRO A 82 -13.51 -2.18 13.30
N LEU A 83 -12.50 -1.32 13.32
CA LEU A 83 -12.62 0.06 13.78
C LEU A 83 -12.70 1.09 12.63
N GLY A 84 -12.62 0.66 11.38
CA GLY A 84 -12.46 1.55 10.23
C GLY A 84 -11.03 2.12 10.15
N THR A 85 -10.73 2.89 9.11
CA THR A 85 -9.36 3.39 8.87
C THR A 85 -8.89 4.35 9.97
N GLY A 86 -9.69 5.34 10.31
CA GLY A 86 -9.39 6.32 11.37
C GLY A 86 -9.38 5.70 12.77
N GLY A 87 -10.38 4.85 13.07
CA GLY A 87 -10.45 4.16 14.36
C GLY A 87 -9.29 3.20 14.60
N SER A 88 -8.80 2.54 13.54
CA SER A 88 -7.62 1.69 13.54
C SER A 88 -6.36 2.48 13.95
N VAL A 89 -6.14 3.63 13.31
CA VAL A 89 -5.01 4.53 13.64
C VAL A 89 -5.19 5.15 15.04
N LYS A 90 -6.42 5.51 15.44
CA LYS A 90 -6.69 5.98 16.79
C LYS A 90 -6.38 4.94 17.86
N ASN A 91 -6.60 3.65 17.57
CA ASN A 91 -6.26 2.57 18.49
C ASN A 91 -4.76 2.52 18.76
N ALA A 92 -3.93 2.88 17.75
CA ALA A 92 -2.48 2.95 17.83
C ALA A 92 -1.93 4.29 18.39
N GLN A 93 -2.78 5.22 18.86
CA GLN A 93 -2.38 6.60 19.21
C GLN A 93 -1.26 6.68 20.27
N GLU A 94 -1.09 5.69 21.14
CA GLU A 94 -0.04 5.67 22.16
C GLU A 94 1.38 5.62 21.57
N PHE A 95 1.50 5.21 20.31
CA PHE A 95 2.75 5.21 19.55
C PHE A 95 2.98 6.50 18.77
N LEU A 96 1.96 7.38 18.63
CA LEU A 96 1.92 8.50 17.69
C LEU A 96 2.01 9.85 18.44
N ASP A 97 3.23 10.24 18.79
CA ASP A 97 3.57 11.42 19.56
C ASP A 97 4.05 12.63 18.75
N ASP A 98 4.27 12.45 17.45
CA ASP A 98 4.73 13.47 16.50
C ASP A 98 4.02 13.26 15.15
N THR A 99 4.21 14.17 14.19
CA THR A 99 3.76 14.00 12.80
C THR A 99 4.05 12.58 12.30
N PHE A 100 3.07 11.91 11.71
CA PHE A 100 3.20 10.53 11.26
C PHE A 100 2.63 10.32 9.85
N LEU A 101 3.15 9.32 9.16
CA LEU A 101 2.65 8.88 7.87
C LEU A 101 1.67 7.72 8.07
N VAL A 102 0.56 7.72 7.34
CA VAL A 102 -0.36 6.58 7.23
C VAL A 102 -0.29 6.04 5.82
N ILE A 103 -0.23 4.73 5.67
CA ILE A 103 -0.26 4.05 4.36
C ILE A 103 -1.13 2.80 4.43
N SER A 104 -1.95 2.58 3.41
CA SER A 104 -2.75 1.36 3.29
C SER A 104 -1.84 0.17 3.00
N GLY A 105 -1.98 -0.93 3.75
CA GLY A 105 -1.14 -2.12 3.67
C GLY A 105 -1.30 -2.95 2.38
N ASP A 106 -2.14 -2.51 1.48
CA ASP A 106 -2.48 -3.13 0.20
C ASP A 106 -2.19 -2.22 -1.02
N ALA A 107 -1.57 -1.05 -0.81
CA ALA A 107 -1.18 -0.15 -1.88
C ALA A 107 0.19 -0.54 -2.46
N MET A 108 0.23 -0.78 -3.77
CA MET A 108 1.49 -0.91 -4.50
C MET A 108 1.87 0.44 -5.08
N THR A 109 3.00 1.01 -4.64
CA THR A 109 3.41 2.37 -5.02
C THR A 109 4.93 2.57 -4.98
N ASP A 110 5.42 3.54 -5.76
CA ASP A 110 6.79 4.02 -5.76
C ASP A 110 6.88 5.53 -5.53
N PHE A 111 5.90 6.11 -4.86
CA PHE A 111 5.87 7.55 -4.59
C PHE A 111 7.05 8.03 -3.75
N ASP A 112 7.48 9.25 -4.00
CA ASP A 112 8.46 9.94 -3.18
C ASP A 112 7.82 10.40 -1.86
N LEU A 113 7.92 9.55 -0.83
CA LEU A 113 7.36 9.85 0.49
C LEU A 113 8.06 11.04 1.16
N THR A 114 9.34 11.28 0.86
CA THR A 114 10.08 12.44 1.38
C THR A 114 9.46 13.73 0.86
N ALA A 115 9.18 13.82 -0.43
CA ALA A 115 8.54 15.00 -1.03
C ALA A 115 7.15 15.28 -0.44
N ILE A 116 6.35 14.23 -0.15
CA ILE A 116 5.04 14.35 0.49
C ILE A 116 5.18 14.91 1.91
N ILE A 117 6.14 14.40 2.69
CA ILE A 117 6.40 14.83 4.06
C ILE A 117 6.89 16.29 4.10
N ASP A 118 7.80 16.64 3.20
CA ASP A 118 8.33 18.01 3.14
C ASP A 118 7.25 19.02 2.72
N TYR A 119 6.38 18.64 1.79
CA TYR A 119 5.20 19.43 1.44
C TYR A 119 4.27 19.66 2.64
N HIS A 120 3.99 18.62 3.43
CA HIS A 120 3.19 18.72 4.65
C HIS A 120 3.77 19.76 5.63
N ARG A 121 5.08 19.69 5.86
CA ARG A 121 5.79 20.62 6.73
C ARG A 121 5.78 22.04 6.20
N GLU A 122 6.01 22.23 4.90
CA GLU A 122 5.96 23.55 4.24
C GLU A 122 4.60 24.18 4.40
N LYS A 123 3.53 23.44 4.16
CA LYS A 123 2.14 23.90 4.30
C LYS A 123 1.69 24.06 5.75
N LYS A 124 2.45 23.56 6.72
CA LYS A 124 2.04 23.49 8.14
C LYS A 124 0.65 22.88 8.26
N ALA A 125 0.43 21.81 7.51
CA ALA A 125 -0.85 21.16 7.39
C ALA A 125 -1.21 20.40 8.68
N MET A 126 -2.49 20.26 8.98
CA MET A 126 -2.99 19.31 9.96
C MET A 126 -3.14 17.92 9.33
N ALA A 127 -3.49 17.89 8.04
CA ALA A 127 -3.58 16.68 7.23
C ALA A 127 -3.12 16.98 5.80
N THR A 128 -2.27 16.11 5.26
CA THR A 128 -1.91 16.10 3.83
C THR A 128 -2.36 14.79 3.23
N LEU A 129 -3.22 14.85 2.22
CA LEU A 129 -3.68 13.72 1.44
C LEU A 129 -2.79 13.56 0.22
N THR A 130 -2.25 12.35 0.00
CA THR A 130 -1.56 12.04 -1.25
C THR A 130 -2.60 11.71 -2.30
N LEU A 131 -2.56 12.44 -3.40
CA LEU A 131 -3.53 12.37 -4.49
C LEU A 131 -2.88 11.79 -5.75
N TYR A 132 -3.68 11.16 -6.59
CA TYR A 132 -3.23 10.59 -7.85
C TYR A 132 -4.32 10.70 -8.93
N HIS A 133 -3.92 10.86 -10.20
CA HIS A 133 -4.87 10.90 -11.31
C HIS A 133 -5.21 9.49 -11.79
N VAL A 134 -6.50 9.18 -11.90
CA VAL A 134 -6.99 7.89 -12.41
C VAL A 134 -8.06 8.09 -13.48
N PRO A 135 -8.11 7.22 -14.51
CA PRO A 135 -9.14 7.33 -15.56
C PRO A 135 -10.57 7.07 -15.05
N ASN A 136 -10.71 6.27 -13.99
CA ASN A 136 -12.01 5.93 -13.39
C ASN A 136 -11.98 6.16 -11.88
N PRO A 137 -12.51 7.30 -11.38
CA PRO A 137 -12.43 7.67 -9.97
C PRO A 137 -13.56 7.10 -9.08
N LEU A 138 -14.55 6.39 -9.62
CA LEU A 138 -15.78 6.00 -8.90
C LEU A 138 -15.57 5.14 -7.66
N GLU A 139 -14.47 4.38 -7.62
CA GLU A 139 -14.17 3.46 -6.50
C GLU A 139 -13.39 4.15 -5.37
N PHE A 140 -13.09 5.44 -5.52
CA PHE A 140 -12.18 6.18 -4.64
C PHE A 140 -12.82 7.46 -4.09
N GLY A 141 -12.19 8.06 -3.10
CA GLY A 141 -12.49 9.42 -2.68
C GLY A 141 -11.94 10.44 -3.68
N VAL A 142 -12.83 11.25 -4.27
CA VAL A 142 -12.46 12.29 -5.24
C VAL A 142 -12.20 13.60 -4.54
N VAL A 143 -11.14 14.31 -4.93
CA VAL A 143 -10.66 15.53 -4.26
C VAL A 143 -10.50 16.68 -5.23
N ILE A 144 -10.91 17.89 -4.82
CA ILE A 144 -10.52 19.14 -5.46
C ILE A 144 -9.65 19.96 -4.51
N CYS A 145 -8.51 20.42 -5.03
CA CYS A 145 -7.67 21.42 -4.38
C CYS A 145 -7.71 22.73 -5.16
N ASP A 146 -7.51 23.84 -4.46
CA ASP A 146 -7.24 25.13 -5.11
C ASP A 146 -5.76 25.25 -5.55
N GLU A 147 -5.40 26.39 -6.13
CA GLU A 147 -4.03 26.68 -6.62
C GLU A 147 -2.97 26.61 -5.52
N SER A 148 -3.33 26.82 -4.26
CA SER A 148 -2.43 26.69 -3.12
C SER A 148 -2.21 25.23 -2.67
N GLY A 149 -3.00 24.28 -3.21
CA GLY A 149 -3.07 22.88 -2.80
C GLY A 149 -4.04 22.64 -1.64
N SER A 150 -4.76 23.68 -1.13
CA SER A 150 -5.75 23.47 -0.07
C SER A 150 -6.94 22.68 -0.60
N VAL A 151 -7.34 21.62 0.13
CA VAL A 151 -8.51 20.81 -0.23
C VAL A 151 -9.78 21.65 -0.05
N ARG A 152 -10.58 21.73 -1.11
CA ARG A 152 -11.85 22.46 -1.15
C ARG A 152 -13.07 21.57 -1.17
N GLN A 153 -12.94 20.39 -1.75
CA GLN A 153 -14.01 19.41 -1.81
C GLN A 153 -13.45 18.01 -1.70
N PHE A 154 -14.15 17.17 -0.98
CA PHE A 154 -13.86 15.75 -0.83
C PHE A 154 -15.18 14.97 -0.90
N GLN A 155 -15.23 13.92 -1.73
CA GLN A 155 -16.41 13.05 -1.84
C GLN A 155 -15.98 11.61 -2.01
N GLU A 156 -16.38 10.76 -1.09
CA GLU A 156 -16.09 9.33 -1.14
C GLU A 156 -17.03 8.63 -2.13
N LYS A 157 -16.45 7.88 -3.08
CA LYS A 157 -17.13 7.04 -4.06
C LYS A 157 -18.33 7.70 -4.73
N PRO A 158 -18.11 8.80 -5.48
CA PRO A 158 -19.19 9.51 -6.16
C PRO A 158 -19.81 8.65 -7.27
N SER A 159 -21.06 8.92 -7.62
CA SER A 159 -21.65 8.45 -8.88
C SER A 159 -21.10 9.26 -10.08
N TRP A 160 -21.27 8.77 -11.31
CA TRP A 160 -20.81 9.50 -12.50
C TRP A 160 -21.38 10.94 -12.62
N GLY A 161 -22.59 11.14 -12.14
CA GLY A 161 -23.20 12.49 -12.13
C GLY A 161 -22.61 13.43 -11.10
N GLU A 162 -21.84 12.93 -10.15
CA GLU A 162 -21.23 13.66 -9.04
C GLU A 162 -19.70 13.80 -9.19
N VAL A 163 -19.10 13.08 -10.17
CA VAL A 163 -17.66 13.18 -10.44
C VAL A 163 -17.31 14.57 -10.95
N PHE A 164 -16.40 15.23 -10.26
CA PHE A 164 -15.95 16.59 -10.54
C PHE A 164 -14.43 16.68 -10.77
N SER A 165 -13.69 15.58 -10.59
CA SER A 165 -12.23 15.49 -10.75
C SER A 165 -11.83 14.05 -11.03
N ASP A 166 -10.69 13.86 -11.69
CA ASP A 166 -9.99 12.58 -11.86
C ASP A 166 -8.92 12.34 -10.78
N THR A 167 -8.78 13.30 -9.85
CA THR A 167 -7.81 13.26 -8.76
C THR A 167 -8.41 12.58 -7.55
N ILE A 168 -7.80 11.45 -7.15
CA ILE A 168 -8.33 10.59 -6.09
C ILE A 168 -7.41 10.54 -4.88
N ASN A 169 -7.99 10.18 -3.74
CA ASN A 169 -7.32 9.85 -2.51
C ASN A 169 -6.71 8.45 -2.57
N THR A 170 -5.40 8.35 -2.34
CA THR A 170 -4.63 7.10 -2.48
C THR A 170 -4.56 6.24 -1.21
N GLY A 171 -5.08 6.71 -0.09
CA GLY A 171 -4.90 6.03 1.20
C GLY A 171 -3.52 6.25 1.84
N ILE A 172 -2.77 7.26 1.35
CA ILE A 172 -1.48 7.68 1.91
C ILE A 172 -1.63 9.09 2.46
N TYR A 173 -1.30 9.29 3.73
CA TYR A 173 -1.51 10.56 4.43
C TYR A 173 -0.29 10.93 5.28
N VAL A 174 -0.06 12.23 5.44
CA VAL A 174 0.78 12.76 6.54
C VAL A 174 -0.14 13.54 7.47
N LEU A 175 -0.14 13.18 8.74
CA LEU A 175 -1.10 13.66 9.72
C LEU A 175 -0.39 14.19 10.98
N GLU A 176 -0.94 15.26 11.55
CA GLU A 176 -0.59 15.71 12.89
C GLU A 176 -1.36 14.90 13.95
N PRO A 177 -0.76 14.57 15.10
CA PRO A 177 -1.43 13.81 16.18
C PRO A 177 -2.79 14.40 16.59
N LYS A 178 -2.94 15.72 16.51
CA LYS A 178 -4.20 16.43 16.83
C LYS A 178 -5.42 15.93 16.06
N VAL A 179 -5.26 15.36 14.86
CA VAL A 179 -6.40 14.82 14.11
C VAL A 179 -7.09 13.69 14.87
N LEU A 180 -6.35 13.00 15.75
CA LEU A 180 -6.88 11.91 16.55
C LEU A 180 -7.78 12.41 17.70
N ASP A 181 -7.74 13.68 18.07
CA ASP A 181 -8.59 14.25 19.13
C ASP A 181 -10.03 14.48 18.67
N TYR A 182 -10.31 14.43 17.37
CA TYR A 182 -11.65 14.63 16.80
C TYR A 182 -12.62 13.49 17.09
N PHE A 183 -12.14 12.34 17.51
CA PHE A 183 -12.99 11.17 17.76
C PHE A 183 -12.46 10.28 18.89
N PRO A 184 -13.36 9.55 19.60
CA PRO A 184 -12.97 8.71 20.72
C PRO A 184 -12.32 7.40 20.27
N LYS A 185 -11.56 6.75 21.17
CA LYS A 185 -11.06 5.37 21.01
C LYS A 185 -12.23 4.37 20.92
N ASN A 186 -11.94 3.21 20.31
CA ASN A 186 -12.86 2.05 20.23
C ASN A 186 -14.17 2.36 19.49
N LYS A 187 -14.17 3.34 18.59
CA LYS A 187 -15.28 3.68 17.72
C LYS A 187 -14.90 3.37 16.29
N ASN A 188 -15.82 2.75 15.54
CA ASN A 188 -15.67 2.67 14.09
C ASN A 188 -15.70 4.10 13.51
N PHE A 189 -14.63 4.48 12.84
CA PHE A 189 -14.45 5.81 12.30
C PHE A 189 -13.54 5.74 11.06
N ASP A 190 -13.97 6.34 9.97
CA ASP A 190 -13.25 6.29 8.70
C ASP A 190 -12.63 7.64 8.35
N PHE A 191 -11.42 7.63 7.81
CA PHE A 191 -10.77 8.88 7.39
C PHE A 191 -11.54 9.60 6.30
N SER A 192 -11.97 8.86 5.28
CA SER A 192 -12.62 9.44 4.10
C SER A 192 -14.07 9.84 4.35
N GLN A 193 -14.81 9.02 5.11
CA GLN A 193 -16.24 9.26 5.36
C GLN A 193 -16.48 10.22 6.53
N ASP A 194 -15.59 10.21 7.54
CA ASP A 194 -15.82 10.93 8.78
C ASP A 194 -14.81 12.06 9.00
N LEU A 195 -13.48 11.77 9.00
CA LEU A 195 -12.47 12.76 9.39
C LEU A 195 -12.31 13.88 8.38
N PHE A 196 -12.06 13.57 7.12
CA PHE A 196 -11.76 14.61 6.12
C PHE A 196 -12.94 15.56 5.88
N PRO A 197 -14.19 15.10 5.80
CA PRO A 197 -15.33 16.00 5.81
C PRO A 197 -15.43 16.90 7.06
N LEU A 198 -15.07 16.34 8.24
CA LEU A 198 -15.06 17.11 9.48
C LEU A 198 -13.99 18.20 9.50
N LEU A 199 -12.75 17.88 9.06
CA LEU A 199 -11.66 18.85 8.95
C LEU A 199 -12.03 19.98 7.97
N LEU A 200 -12.61 19.66 6.80
CA LEU A 200 -13.10 20.64 5.84
C LEU A 200 -14.17 21.57 6.44
N LYS A 201 -15.15 20.99 7.13
CA LYS A 201 -16.24 21.75 7.76
C LYS A 201 -15.72 22.73 8.83
N ASN A 202 -14.67 22.34 9.56
CA ASN A 202 -14.07 23.16 10.61
C ASN A 202 -13.10 24.21 10.05
N GLY A 203 -12.71 24.11 8.77
CA GLY A 203 -11.69 24.98 8.16
C GLY A 203 -10.26 24.64 8.61
N ASP A 204 -10.01 23.42 9.05
CA ASP A 204 -8.68 22.96 9.44
C ASP A 204 -7.73 22.89 8.23
N PRO A 205 -6.42 23.14 8.40
CA PRO A 205 -5.45 23.13 7.32
C PRO A 205 -5.30 21.75 6.70
N MET A 206 -6.04 21.45 5.64
CA MET A 206 -5.99 20.20 4.89
C MET A 206 -5.53 20.47 3.46
N TYR A 207 -4.48 19.77 3.03
CA TYR A 207 -3.85 19.95 1.74
C TYR A 207 -3.79 18.64 0.96
N GLY A 208 -3.83 18.74 -0.37
CA GLY A 208 -3.61 17.64 -1.30
C GLY A 208 -2.26 17.78 -1.99
N TYR A 209 -1.50 16.71 -2.02
CA TYR A 209 -0.26 16.57 -2.79
C TYR A 209 -0.50 15.60 -3.94
N VAL A 210 -0.49 16.09 -5.17
CA VAL A 210 -0.62 15.23 -6.36
C VAL A 210 0.73 14.58 -6.61
N ALA A 211 0.81 13.29 -6.32
CA ALA A 211 2.03 12.50 -6.48
C ALA A 211 2.24 12.07 -7.93
N SER A 212 3.51 11.95 -8.32
CA SER A 212 3.95 11.33 -9.56
C SER A 212 4.60 9.98 -9.30
N GLY A 213 4.52 9.05 -10.24
CA GLY A 213 5.02 7.70 -10.12
C GLY A 213 3.92 6.68 -10.34
N TYR A 214 4.06 5.51 -9.72
CA TYR A 214 3.09 4.42 -9.80
C TYR A 214 2.26 4.30 -8.52
N TRP A 215 0.98 4.06 -8.68
CA TRP A 215 0.11 3.69 -7.57
C TRP A 215 -1.04 2.79 -8.05
N THR A 216 -1.36 1.78 -7.26
CA THR A 216 -2.59 1.00 -7.40
C THR A 216 -3.01 0.38 -6.06
N ASP A 217 -4.32 0.36 -5.77
CA ASP A 217 -4.90 -0.46 -4.71
C ASP A 217 -5.03 -1.90 -5.20
N VAL A 218 -4.35 -2.84 -4.54
CA VAL A 218 -4.47 -4.28 -4.83
C VAL A 218 -5.76 -4.80 -4.19
N GLY A 219 -6.90 -4.29 -4.65
CA GLY A 219 -8.22 -4.52 -4.05
C GLY A 219 -9.04 -5.65 -4.69
N SER A 220 -8.70 -6.08 -5.91
CA SER A 220 -9.40 -7.11 -6.67
C SER A 220 -8.42 -8.01 -7.42
N ILE A 221 -8.90 -9.16 -7.91
CA ILE A 221 -8.08 -10.08 -8.74
C ILE A 221 -7.54 -9.36 -10.00
N GLN A 222 -8.35 -8.49 -10.60
CA GLN A 222 -7.93 -7.72 -11.78
C GLN A 222 -6.79 -6.75 -11.44
N GLU A 223 -6.91 -6.00 -10.34
CA GLU A 223 -5.88 -5.09 -9.87
C GLU A 223 -4.61 -5.85 -9.44
N TYR A 224 -4.75 -7.00 -8.82
CA TYR A 224 -3.64 -7.89 -8.49
C TYR A 224 -2.86 -8.34 -9.74
N MET A 225 -3.58 -8.81 -10.77
CA MET A 225 -2.95 -9.21 -12.04
C MET A 225 -2.29 -8.02 -12.73
N ARG A 226 -2.95 -6.86 -12.74
CA ARG A 226 -2.39 -5.63 -13.31
C ARG A 226 -1.12 -5.19 -12.57
N ALA A 227 -1.15 -5.13 -11.23
CA ALA A 227 0.01 -4.76 -10.43
C ALA A 227 1.20 -5.72 -10.66
N THR A 228 0.94 -7.03 -10.74
CA THR A 228 1.96 -8.03 -11.04
C THR A 228 2.57 -7.80 -12.43
N ALA A 229 1.75 -7.57 -13.45
CA ALA A 229 2.20 -7.28 -14.80
C ALA A 229 3.01 -5.97 -14.86
N ASP A 230 2.53 -4.91 -14.20
CA ASP A 230 3.19 -3.61 -14.18
C ASP A 230 4.57 -3.68 -13.52
N VAL A 231 4.74 -4.48 -12.47
CA VAL A 231 6.06 -4.77 -11.88
C VAL A 231 6.96 -5.50 -12.88
N LEU A 232 6.45 -6.54 -13.56
CA LEU A 232 7.23 -7.31 -14.54
C LEU A 232 7.58 -6.49 -15.78
N TYR A 233 6.74 -5.52 -16.17
CA TYR A 233 7.04 -4.55 -17.24
C TYR A 233 7.88 -3.36 -16.77
N ASN A 234 8.41 -3.39 -15.55
CA ASN A 234 9.29 -2.36 -15.01
C ASN A 234 8.64 -0.95 -14.92
N LYS A 235 7.30 -0.91 -14.79
CA LYS A 235 6.55 0.34 -14.62
C LYS A 235 6.58 0.87 -13.18
N VAL A 236 6.97 0.02 -12.22
CA VAL A 236 7.08 0.33 -10.80
C VAL A 236 8.55 0.38 -10.43
N LYS A 237 9.01 1.47 -9.84
CA LYS A 237 10.39 1.60 -9.34
C LYS A 237 10.50 0.91 -7.99
N LEU A 238 10.87 -0.36 -8.01
CA LEU A 238 11.10 -1.10 -6.78
C LEU A 238 12.43 -0.73 -6.13
N THR A 239 12.47 -0.74 -4.81
CA THR A 239 13.69 -0.52 -4.01
C THR A 239 14.76 -1.58 -4.29
N GLU A 240 14.34 -2.82 -4.57
CA GLU A 240 15.21 -3.94 -4.90
C GLU A 240 14.84 -4.51 -6.27
N ALA A 241 15.85 -4.91 -7.04
CA ALA A 241 15.63 -5.62 -8.28
C ALA A 241 14.88 -6.94 -8.03
N ILE A 242 13.89 -7.24 -8.87
CA ILE A 242 13.11 -8.48 -8.75
C ILE A 242 13.95 -9.72 -9.08
N GLY A 243 14.97 -9.60 -9.93
CA GLY A 243 15.86 -10.67 -10.37
C GLY A 243 16.68 -10.25 -11.58
N ASP A 244 17.45 -11.18 -12.15
CA ASP A 244 18.23 -10.99 -13.37
C ASP A 244 17.32 -11.06 -14.59
N HIS A 245 17.37 -10.07 -15.46
CA HIS A 245 16.63 -10.06 -16.72
C HIS A 245 17.37 -10.88 -17.78
N ILE A 246 16.76 -11.97 -18.26
CA ILE A 246 17.37 -12.88 -19.23
C ILE A 246 16.85 -12.71 -20.67
N GLY A 247 16.02 -11.68 -20.93
CA GLY A 247 15.41 -11.32 -22.21
C GLY A 247 13.91 -11.62 -22.27
N GLY A 248 13.18 -10.97 -23.19
CA GLY A 248 11.74 -11.22 -23.44
C GLY A 248 10.85 -11.01 -22.21
N ASP A 249 11.13 -9.99 -21.36
CA ASP A 249 10.44 -9.71 -20.10
C ASP A 249 10.43 -10.92 -19.14
N ILE A 250 11.54 -11.67 -19.09
CA ILE A 250 11.74 -12.81 -18.22
C ILE A 250 12.77 -12.47 -17.15
N PHE A 251 12.38 -12.64 -15.90
CA PHE A 251 13.19 -12.37 -14.72
C PHE A 251 13.46 -13.65 -13.95
N VAL A 252 14.70 -13.83 -13.52
CA VAL A 252 15.15 -15.03 -12.78
C VAL A 252 15.79 -14.60 -11.47
N LYS A 253 15.46 -15.26 -10.37
CA LYS A 253 16.10 -15.03 -9.06
C LYS A 253 16.60 -16.32 -8.46
N GLY A 254 17.91 -16.47 -8.38
CA GLY A 254 18.58 -17.65 -7.86
C GLY A 254 18.70 -18.78 -8.87
N ASP A 255 18.91 -20.01 -8.38
CA ASP A 255 19.12 -21.19 -9.23
C ASP A 255 17.81 -21.61 -9.90
N VAL A 256 17.79 -21.58 -11.23
CA VAL A 256 16.65 -21.97 -12.07
C VAL A 256 17.15 -22.92 -13.16
N GLU A 257 16.44 -24.02 -13.35
CA GLU A 257 16.72 -24.98 -14.43
C GLU A 257 15.71 -24.76 -15.58
N ILE A 258 16.20 -24.36 -16.75
CA ILE A 258 15.37 -24.21 -17.95
C ILE A 258 15.86 -25.24 -18.98
N ALA A 259 14.98 -26.17 -19.37
CA ALA A 259 15.33 -27.17 -20.37
C ALA A 259 15.62 -26.52 -21.74
N ALA A 260 16.54 -27.11 -22.51
CA ALA A 260 17.00 -26.52 -23.78
C ALA A 260 15.87 -26.38 -24.83
N ASP A 261 14.82 -27.18 -24.71
CA ASP A 261 13.62 -27.15 -25.56
C ASP A 261 12.46 -26.33 -24.97
N ALA A 262 12.66 -25.73 -23.78
CA ALA A 262 11.64 -24.90 -23.15
C ALA A 262 11.41 -23.61 -23.95
N ARG A 263 10.15 -23.21 -24.04
CA ARG A 263 9.74 -21.92 -24.64
C ARG A 263 9.11 -21.05 -23.59
N LEU A 264 9.67 -19.85 -23.41
CA LEU A 264 9.23 -18.88 -22.43
C LEU A 264 8.62 -17.67 -23.17
N TYR A 265 7.44 -17.25 -22.74
CA TYR A 265 6.74 -16.07 -23.27
C TYR A 265 6.47 -15.13 -22.10
N GLY A 266 7.22 -14.04 -22.01
CA GLY A 266 7.07 -13.03 -20.95
C GLY A 266 5.74 -12.27 -20.98
N PRO A 267 5.42 -11.58 -19.89
CA PRO A 267 6.28 -11.38 -18.71
C PRO A 267 6.24 -12.58 -17.75
N ILE A 268 7.43 -13.03 -17.31
CA ILE A 268 7.60 -14.18 -16.40
C ILE A 268 8.60 -13.83 -15.31
N TYR A 269 8.31 -14.28 -14.09
CA TYR A 269 9.28 -14.33 -13.00
C TYR A 269 9.49 -15.76 -12.54
N LEU A 270 10.75 -16.20 -12.50
CA LEU A 270 11.18 -17.51 -12.05
C LEU A 270 12.00 -17.37 -10.76
N GLY A 271 11.44 -17.78 -9.65
CA GLY A 271 12.13 -17.81 -8.35
C GLY A 271 13.08 -18.98 -8.20
N ARG A 272 13.85 -18.98 -7.11
CA ARG A 272 14.82 -20.04 -6.79
C ARG A 272 14.20 -21.43 -6.82
N GLY A 273 14.91 -22.40 -7.39
CA GLY A 273 14.53 -23.82 -7.44
C GLY A 273 13.48 -24.15 -8.51
N VAL A 274 13.06 -23.18 -9.33
CA VAL A 274 12.10 -23.43 -10.42
C VAL A 274 12.74 -24.27 -11.52
N LYS A 275 12.02 -25.29 -12.00
CA LYS A 275 12.42 -26.15 -13.11
C LYS A 275 11.37 -26.09 -14.22
N ILE A 276 11.75 -25.61 -15.39
CA ILE A 276 10.90 -25.51 -16.57
C ILE A 276 11.23 -26.59 -17.58
N LYS A 277 10.24 -27.43 -17.93
CA LYS A 277 10.36 -28.53 -18.90
C LYS A 277 9.28 -28.42 -19.97
N GLY A 278 9.20 -27.33 -20.73
CA GLY A 278 8.19 -27.17 -21.75
C GLY A 278 7.79 -25.71 -21.96
N LEU A 279 6.49 -25.47 -22.20
CA LEU A 279 5.94 -24.14 -22.43
C LEU A 279 5.62 -23.43 -21.10
N ALA A 280 6.10 -22.20 -20.94
CA ALA A 280 5.70 -21.31 -19.85
C ALA A 280 5.49 -19.90 -20.40
N GLY A 281 4.39 -19.24 -20.03
CA GLY A 281 4.07 -17.91 -20.54
C GLY A 281 2.99 -17.19 -19.75
N ASP A 282 2.80 -15.94 -20.09
CA ASP A 282 1.76 -14.99 -19.68
C ASP A 282 1.59 -14.80 -18.16
N PHE A 283 2.24 -13.75 -17.61
CA PHE A 283 2.10 -13.30 -16.21
C PHE A 283 2.40 -14.37 -15.15
N LEU A 284 3.35 -15.24 -15.43
CA LEU A 284 3.68 -16.35 -14.56
C LEU A 284 4.71 -15.94 -13.51
N CYS A 285 4.37 -16.09 -12.24
CA CYS A 285 5.30 -15.98 -11.12
C CYS A 285 5.42 -17.34 -10.46
N LEU A 286 6.55 -18.03 -10.68
CA LEU A 286 6.82 -19.32 -10.09
C LEU A 286 7.79 -19.21 -8.93
N LYS A 287 7.47 -19.92 -7.85
CA LYS A 287 8.35 -20.16 -6.71
C LYS A 287 8.63 -21.66 -6.68
N GLY A 288 9.90 -22.05 -6.71
CA GLY A 288 10.29 -23.43 -6.51
C GLY A 288 9.99 -23.89 -5.08
N GLU A 289 9.99 -25.20 -4.86
CA GLU A 289 9.90 -25.78 -3.53
C GLU A 289 11.07 -25.25 -2.69
N THR A 290 10.76 -24.60 -1.58
CA THR A 290 11.77 -24.36 -0.55
C THR A 290 11.89 -25.65 0.23
N ASP A 291 13.08 -26.29 0.21
CA ASP A 291 13.39 -27.33 1.18
C ASP A 291 13.05 -26.77 2.56
N GLY A 292 12.06 -27.42 3.20
CA GLY A 292 11.59 -26.99 4.50
C GLY A 292 12.72 -27.07 5.52
N ASN A 293 13.04 -25.96 6.13
CA ASN A 293 13.63 -25.83 7.46
C ASN A 293 12.86 -24.79 8.21
#